data_e51373deada01c99dbb8582d1911fb2b
#
_entry.id   e51373deada01c99dbb8582d1911fb2b
#
_cell.length_a   1.000
_cell.length_b   1.000
_cell.length_c   1.000
_cell.angle_alpha   90.00
_cell.angle_beta   90.00
_cell.angle_gamma   90.00
#
_symmetry.space_group_name_H-M   'P 1'
#
loop_
_entity.id
_entity.type
_entity.pdbx_description
1 polymer ?
#
loop_
_entity_poly.entity_id
_entity_poly.type
_entity_poly.pdbx_seq_one_letter_code
_entity_poly.pdbx_strand_id
1 'polypeptide(L)'
;MSSRIFGQARRRGLVYGMGSGINSSKHYSSWDFDGEVNLETADELFSLIQIEMVRALNGEISDEEIEAVKTYAQGRYQMGAQTVSQISDYYTDDYFMTGKVELYDDFPQIIKEINKPSIVELAREFAGSGIHAFVAVGSVEKAIINQLAEALNF
;
A
#
# COMPACT_ATOMS: atom_id res chain seq x y z
N MET A 1 -10.29 -7.37 -7.38
CA MET A 1 -9.55 -7.97 -6.27
C MET A 1 -9.92 -7.23 -4.98
N SER A 2 -10.32 -7.94 -3.94
CA SER A 2 -10.68 -7.31 -2.67
C SER A 2 -9.42 -7.23 -1.81
N SER A 3 -8.94 -6.02 -1.50
CA SER A 3 -7.83 -5.87 -0.56
C SER A 3 -8.25 -6.34 0.84
N ARG A 4 -7.30 -6.81 1.65
CA ARG A 4 -7.57 -7.28 3.02
C ARG A 4 -8.26 -6.23 3.86
N ILE A 5 -7.75 -5.02 3.87
CA ILE A 5 -8.29 -3.91 4.68
C ILE A 5 -9.54 -3.35 4.01
N PHE A 6 -9.43 -2.81 2.81
CA PHE A 6 -10.57 -2.16 2.14
C PHE A 6 -11.74 -3.11 1.91
N GLY A 7 -11.47 -4.35 1.48
CA GLY A 7 -12.54 -5.34 1.26
C GLY A 7 -13.31 -5.69 2.54
N GLN A 8 -12.63 -5.79 3.68
CA GLN A 8 -13.30 -6.02 4.97
C GLN A 8 -14.02 -4.77 5.45
N ALA A 9 -13.37 -3.61 5.41
CA ALA A 9 -13.95 -2.34 5.83
C ALA A 9 -15.25 -2.02 5.06
N ARG A 10 -15.24 -2.24 3.74
CA ARG A 10 -16.43 -2.03 2.90
C ARG A 10 -17.55 -3.01 3.21
N ARG A 11 -17.24 -4.30 3.41
CA ARG A 11 -18.27 -5.30 3.78
C ARG A 11 -18.93 -5.01 5.13
N ARG A 12 -18.19 -4.40 6.07
CA ARG A 12 -18.70 -3.99 7.38
C ARG A 12 -19.36 -2.62 7.35
N GLY A 13 -19.37 -1.92 6.22
CA GLY A 13 -19.93 -0.57 6.09
C GLY A 13 -19.13 0.53 6.79
N LEU A 14 -17.85 0.29 7.08
CA LEU A 14 -16.98 1.24 7.79
C LEU A 14 -16.52 2.39 6.92
N VAL A 15 -16.36 2.14 5.61
CA VAL A 15 -15.88 3.12 4.64
C VAL A 15 -16.67 3.03 3.34
N TYR A 16 -16.83 4.15 2.67
CA TYR A 16 -17.30 4.20 1.28
C TYR A 16 -16.15 3.96 0.31
N GLY A 17 -15.03 4.60 0.53
CA GLY A 17 -13.79 4.48 -0.23
C GLY A 17 -12.58 4.56 0.66
N MET A 18 -11.55 3.79 0.31
CA MET A 18 -10.25 3.78 0.99
C MET A 18 -9.18 3.40 -0.02
N GLY A 19 -8.05 4.09 0.02
CA GLY A 19 -6.87 3.83 -0.76
C GLY A 19 -5.71 3.34 0.09
N SER A 20 -4.77 2.68 -0.56
CA SER A 20 -3.43 2.42 -0.04
C SER A 20 -2.46 2.41 -1.21
N GLY A 21 -1.35 3.10 -1.07
CA GLY A 21 -0.34 3.21 -2.10
C GLY A 21 1.05 3.41 -1.54
N ILE A 22 2.04 3.03 -2.33
CA ILE A 22 3.44 3.38 -2.08
C ILE A 22 3.79 4.52 -3.02
N ASN A 23 4.21 5.64 -2.46
CA ASN A 23 4.75 6.76 -3.20
C ASN A 23 6.28 6.72 -3.10
N SER A 24 6.93 6.78 -4.24
CA SER A 24 8.39 6.78 -4.32
C SER A 24 8.90 8.09 -4.87
N SER A 25 9.98 8.58 -4.29
CA SER A 25 10.75 9.70 -4.82
C SER A 25 12.24 9.39 -4.74
N LYS A 26 13.07 10.26 -5.29
CA LYS A 26 14.52 10.03 -5.35
C LYS A 26 15.18 9.88 -3.97
N HIS A 27 14.61 10.43 -2.91
CA HIS A 27 15.22 10.53 -1.60
C HIS A 27 14.39 9.94 -0.46
N TYR A 28 13.12 9.61 -0.71
CA TYR A 28 12.24 9.00 0.29
C TYR A 28 11.14 8.20 -0.40
N SER A 29 10.58 7.27 0.34
CA SER A 29 9.34 6.59 -0.04
C SER A 29 8.39 6.60 1.14
N SER A 30 7.09 6.62 0.86
CA SER A 30 6.05 6.51 1.89
C SER A 30 5.06 5.41 1.52
N TRP A 31 4.51 4.78 2.53
CA TRP A 31 3.36 3.91 2.39
C TRP A 31 2.17 4.59 3.04
N ASP A 32 1.18 4.96 2.23
CA ASP A 32 0.08 5.78 2.66
C ASP A 32 -1.23 5.00 2.66
N PHE A 33 -2.10 5.37 3.58
CA PHE A 33 -3.50 4.97 3.61
C PHE A 33 -4.34 6.24 3.66
N ASP A 34 -5.37 6.29 2.83
CA ASP A 34 -6.33 7.40 2.79
C ASP A 34 -7.77 6.87 2.72
N GLY A 35 -8.71 7.65 3.18
CA GLY A 35 -10.12 7.27 3.12
C GLY A 35 -11.06 8.20 3.87
N GLU A 36 -12.34 7.95 3.68
CA GLU A 36 -13.42 8.66 4.37
C GLU A 36 -14.11 7.71 5.33
N VAL A 37 -14.24 8.12 6.60
CA VAL A 37 -14.86 7.33 7.66
C VAL A 37 -15.78 8.18 8.52
N ASN A 38 -16.87 7.60 8.99
CA ASN A 38 -17.71 8.21 10.03
C ASN A 38 -17.02 8.08 11.39
N LEU A 39 -17.08 9.12 12.21
CA LEU A 39 -16.50 9.09 13.56
C LEU A 39 -17.02 7.93 14.42
N GLU A 40 -18.27 7.55 14.28
CA GLU A 40 -18.90 6.46 15.02
C GLU A 40 -18.27 5.08 14.70
N THR A 41 -17.68 4.92 13.53
CA THR A 41 -17.07 3.67 13.06
C THR A 41 -15.55 3.75 12.94
N ALA A 42 -14.95 4.90 13.27
CA ALA A 42 -13.52 5.14 13.13
C ALA A 42 -12.67 4.15 13.96
N ASP A 43 -13.04 3.93 15.23
CA ASP A 43 -12.31 2.99 16.11
C ASP A 43 -12.30 1.56 15.55
N GLU A 44 -13.40 1.10 14.95
CA GLU A 44 -13.47 -0.21 14.33
C GLU A 44 -12.61 -0.29 13.07
N LEU A 45 -12.60 0.77 12.25
CA LEU A 45 -11.73 0.84 11.08
C LEU A 45 -10.24 0.80 11.47
N PHE A 46 -9.83 1.61 12.43
CA PHE A 46 -8.43 1.70 12.85
C PHE A 46 -7.97 0.40 13.52
N SER A 47 -8.83 -0.25 14.30
CA SER A 47 -8.56 -1.59 14.84
C SER A 47 -8.39 -2.63 13.74
N LEU A 48 -9.19 -2.57 12.67
CA LEU A 48 -9.05 -3.45 11.52
C LEU A 48 -7.71 -3.22 10.81
N ILE A 49 -7.33 -1.96 10.58
CA ILE A 49 -6.05 -1.61 9.96
C ILE A 49 -4.91 -2.17 10.80
N GLN A 50 -4.90 -1.92 12.11
CA GLN A 50 -3.88 -2.41 13.03
C GLN A 50 -3.74 -3.94 12.97
N ILE A 51 -4.85 -4.66 13.09
CA ILE A 51 -4.85 -6.13 13.05
C ILE A 51 -4.25 -6.64 11.74
N GLU A 52 -4.69 -6.13 10.60
CA GLU A 52 -4.21 -6.62 9.30
C GLU A 52 -2.76 -6.21 9.02
N MET A 53 -2.31 -5.06 9.52
CA MET A 53 -0.91 -4.66 9.45
C MET A 53 -0.02 -5.59 10.29
N VAL A 54 -0.37 -5.85 11.53
CA VAL A 54 0.38 -6.78 12.41
C VAL A 54 0.45 -8.17 11.78
N ARG A 55 -0.65 -8.67 11.22
CA ARG A 55 -0.67 -9.96 10.51
C ARG A 55 0.27 -9.97 9.31
N ALA A 56 0.27 -8.91 8.51
CA ALA A 56 1.18 -8.78 7.37
C ALA A 56 2.65 -8.77 7.81
N LEU A 57 2.98 -7.99 8.86
CA LEU A 57 4.33 -7.92 9.44
C LEU A 57 4.81 -9.27 10.01
N ASN A 58 3.88 -10.11 10.47
CA ASN A 58 4.16 -11.47 10.94
C ASN A 58 4.22 -12.51 9.80
N GLY A 59 4.01 -12.09 8.55
CA GLY A 59 4.04 -12.99 7.39
C GLY A 59 2.79 -13.83 7.24
N GLU A 60 1.68 -13.44 7.86
CA GLU A 60 0.37 -14.09 7.72
C GLU A 60 -0.29 -13.72 6.38
N ILE A 61 0.46 -13.88 5.30
CA ILE A 61 0.03 -13.67 3.91
C ILE A 61 0.05 -15.04 3.23
N SER A 62 -1.04 -15.43 2.58
CA SER A 62 -1.10 -16.71 1.88
C SER A 62 -0.40 -16.64 0.51
N ASP A 63 0.04 -17.78 0.01
CA ASP A 63 0.67 -17.86 -1.30
C ASP A 63 -0.35 -17.53 -2.41
N GLU A 64 -1.63 -17.87 -2.22
CA GLU A 64 -2.71 -17.51 -3.13
C GLU A 64 -2.91 -15.99 -3.22
N GLU A 65 -2.78 -15.28 -2.11
CA GLU A 65 -2.85 -13.82 -2.12
C GLU A 65 -1.66 -13.21 -2.89
N ILE A 66 -0.46 -13.74 -2.70
CA ILE A 66 0.74 -13.30 -3.41
C ILE A 66 0.58 -13.53 -4.91
N GLU A 67 0.17 -14.72 -5.33
CA GLU A 67 -0.01 -15.04 -6.75
C GLU A 67 -1.14 -14.22 -7.39
N ALA A 68 -2.21 -13.94 -6.65
CA ALA A 68 -3.27 -13.06 -7.13
C ALA A 68 -2.78 -11.62 -7.34
N VAL A 69 -1.92 -11.10 -6.44
CA VAL A 69 -1.32 -9.76 -6.60
C VAL A 69 -0.33 -9.73 -7.77
N LYS A 70 0.48 -10.76 -7.94
CA LYS A 70 1.39 -10.88 -9.10
C LYS A 70 0.63 -10.86 -10.41
N THR A 71 -0.46 -11.63 -10.51
CA THR A 71 -1.33 -11.66 -11.68
C THR A 71 -1.91 -10.26 -11.98
N TYR A 72 -2.38 -9.58 -10.94
CA TYR A 72 -2.89 -8.21 -11.07
C TYR A 72 -1.80 -7.24 -11.54
N ALA A 73 -0.61 -7.31 -10.95
CA ALA A 73 0.52 -6.46 -11.31
C ALA A 73 0.95 -6.66 -12.77
N GLN A 74 1.01 -7.90 -13.24
CA GLN A 74 1.29 -8.22 -14.65
C GLN A 74 0.24 -7.64 -15.60
N GLY A 75 -1.04 -7.73 -15.23
CA GLY A 75 -2.12 -7.13 -16.02
C GLY A 75 -2.02 -5.60 -16.09
N ARG A 76 -1.73 -4.96 -14.96
CA ARG A 76 -1.50 -3.50 -14.90
C ARG A 76 -0.31 -3.08 -15.74
N TYR A 77 0.78 -3.81 -15.66
CA TYR A 77 1.97 -3.59 -16.47
C TYR A 77 1.65 -3.62 -17.97
N GLN A 78 1.00 -4.68 -18.46
CA GLN A 78 0.62 -4.79 -19.86
C GLN A 78 -0.26 -3.63 -20.36
N MET A 79 -1.09 -3.07 -19.49
CA MET A 79 -1.92 -1.91 -19.79
C MET A 79 -1.13 -0.59 -19.78
N GLY A 80 0.01 -0.53 -19.11
CA GLY A 80 0.84 0.66 -18.97
C GLY A 80 1.75 0.96 -20.17
N ALA A 81 1.88 0.04 -21.14
CA ALA A 81 2.80 0.16 -22.26
C ALA A 81 2.10 0.09 -23.64
N GLN A 82 0.94 0.68 -23.75
CA GLN A 82 0.15 0.65 -24.98
C GLN A 82 0.53 1.73 -26.00
N THR A 83 1.27 2.75 -25.58
CA THR A 83 1.69 3.86 -26.43
C THR A 83 3.18 4.16 -26.27
N VAL A 84 3.77 4.77 -27.29
CA VAL A 84 5.18 5.23 -27.25
C VAL A 84 5.41 6.20 -26.11
N SER A 85 4.45 7.08 -25.81
CA SER A 85 4.56 8.02 -24.69
C SER A 85 4.68 7.27 -23.36
N GLN A 86 3.82 6.29 -23.10
CA GLN A 86 3.85 5.52 -21.86
C GLN A 86 5.19 4.79 -21.64
N ILE A 87 5.76 4.23 -22.73
CA ILE A 87 7.07 3.59 -22.68
C ILE A 87 8.18 4.62 -22.43
N SER A 88 8.08 5.78 -23.10
CA SER A 88 9.05 6.87 -22.89
C SER A 88 9.02 7.37 -21.45
N ASP A 89 7.83 7.58 -20.90
CA ASP A 89 7.63 8.03 -19.52
C ASP A 89 8.21 7.00 -18.54
N TYR A 90 7.96 5.69 -18.75
CA TYR A 90 8.53 4.63 -17.94
C TYR A 90 10.07 4.71 -17.87
N TYR A 91 10.74 4.76 -19.01
CA TYR A 91 12.22 4.82 -19.04
C TYR A 91 12.77 6.12 -18.47
N THR A 92 12.07 7.24 -18.68
CA THR A 92 12.48 8.55 -18.16
C THR A 92 12.38 8.57 -16.63
N ASP A 93 11.28 8.10 -16.09
CA ASP A 93 11.04 8.05 -14.65
C ASP A 93 12.01 7.08 -13.97
N ASP A 94 12.21 5.88 -14.54
CA ASP A 94 13.15 4.89 -14.01
C ASP A 94 14.56 5.44 -13.96
N TYR A 95 15.05 6.02 -15.06
CA TYR A 95 16.37 6.64 -15.11
C TYR A 95 16.50 7.82 -14.13
N PHE A 96 15.47 8.64 -14.02
CA PHE A 96 15.46 9.77 -13.08
C PHE A 96 15.56 9.28 -11.63
N MET A 97 14.83 8.23 -11.29
CA MET A 97 14.74 7.69 -9.92
C MET A 97 15.99 6.91 -9.53
N THR A 98 16.47 6.04 -10.39
CA THR A 98 17.49 5.03 -10.05
C THR A 98 18.87 5.32 -10.64
N GLY A 99 18.94 6.17 -11.67
CA GLY A 99 20.14 6.40 -12.48
C GLY A 99 20.49 5.22 -13.41
N LYS A 100 19.59 4.25 -13.55
CA LYS A 100 19.74 3.06 -14.40
C LYS A 100 18.55 2.97 -15.34
N VAL A 101 18.64 2.11 -16.33
CA VAL A 101 17.54 1.78 -17.23
C VAL A 101 17.30 0.28 -17.10
N GLU A 102 16.17 -0.10 -16.55
CA GLU A 102 15.69 -1.48 -16.57
C GLU A 102 14.79 -1.66 -17.79
N LEU A 103 15.00 -2.78 -18.51
CA LEU A 103 14.18 -3.02 -19.69
C LEU A 103 12.73 -3.30 -19.26
N TYR A 104 11.81 -2.65 -19.96
CA TYR A 104 10.38 -2.87 -19.72
C TYR A 104 10.03 -4.36 -19.78
N ASP A 105 10.63 -5.11 -20.69
CA ASP A 105 10.40 -6.54 -20.88
C ASP A 105 10.89 -7.43 -19.73
N ASP A 106 11.75 -6.92 -18.83
CA ASP A 106 12.25 -7.66 -17.67
C ASP A 106 11.25 -7.65 -16.48
N PHE A 107 10.30 -6.71 -16.46
CA PHE A 107 9.33 -6.57 -15.38
C PHE A 107 8.53 -7.84 -15.04
N PRO A 108 8.05 -8.64 -16.00
CA PRO A 108 7.38 -9.90 -15.69
C PRO A 108 8.26 -10.89 -14.92
N GLN A 109 9.58 -10.87 -15.17
CA GLN A 109 10.52 -11.71 -14.44
C GLN A 109 10.75 -11.20 -13.03
N ILE A 110 10.88 -9.88 -12.85
CA ILE A 110 10.99 -9.23 -11.53
C ILE A 110 9.78 -9.60 -10.66
N ILE A 111 8.56 -9.50 -11.21
CA ILE A 111 7.34 -9.90 -10.47
C ILE A 111 7.39 -11.37 -10.03
N LYS A 112 7.86 -12.28 -10.87
CA LYS A 112 7.94 -13.70 -10.52
C LYS A 112 8.87 -13.97 -9.34
N GLU A 113 9.94 -13.20 -9.21
CA GLU A 113 10.95 -13.33 -8.15
C GLU A 113 10.47 -12.82 -6.79
N ILE A 114 9.44 -11.97 -6.75
CA ILE A 114 8.83 -11.50 -5.52
C ILE A 114 8.31 -12.70 -4.72
N ASN A 115 8.64 -12.75 -3.45
CA ASN A 115 8.25 -13.83 -2.55
C ASN A 115 7.83 -13.28 -1.19
N LYS A 116 7.21 -14.14 -0.37
CA LYS A 116 6.73 -13.75 0.96
C LYS A 116 7.81 -13.10 1.86
N PRO A 117 9.02 -13.68 1.98
CA PRO A 117 10.07 -13.04 2.76
C PRO A 117 10.38 -11.61 2.34
N SER A 118 10.53 -11.35 1.04
CA SER A 118 10.84 -10.00 0.55
C SER A 118 9.71 -8.99 0.81
N ILE A 119 8.45 -9.43 0.71
CA ILE A 119 7.29 -8.59 1.04
C ILE A 119 7.29 -8.24 2.53
N VAL A 120 7.51 -9.22 3.40
CA VAL A 120 7.52 -9.02 4.86
C VAL A 120 8.70 -8.13 5.28
N GLU A 121 9.87 -8.33 4.69
CA GLU A 121 11.05 -7.51 4.95
C GLU A 121 10.78 -6.03 4.60
N LEU A 122 10.26 -5.77 3.40
CA LEU A 122 9.91 -4.42 2.97
C LEU A 122 8.83 -3.79 3.87
N ALA A 123 7.79 -4.55 4.24
CA ALA A 123 6.75 -4.06 5.14
C ALA A 123 7.31 -3.68 6.51
N ARG A 124 8.24 -4.48 7.05
CA ARG A 124 8.93 -4.19 8.31
C ARG A 124 9.85 -2.96 8.23
N GLU A 125 10.49 -2.75 7.09
CA GLU A 125 11.30 -1.56 6.86
C GLU A 125 10.43 -0.29 6.93
N PHE A 126 9.28 -0.26 6.26
CA PHE A 126 8.34 0.86 6.35
C PHE A 126 7.79 1.05 7.78
N ALA A 127 7.29 0.00 8.41
CA ALA A 127 6.74 0.07 9.75
C ALA A 127 7.80 0.41 10.81
N GLY A 128 9.03 -0.10 10.66
CA GLY A 128 10.14 0.10 11.59
C GLY A 128 10.86 1.43 11.42
N SER A 129 10.53 2.24 10.42
CA SER A 129 11.18 3.55 10.18
C SER A 129 10.99 4.54 11.34
N GLY A 130 9.95 4.35 12.16
CA GLY A 130 9.59 5.25 13.27
C GLY A 130 9.06 6.61 12.83
N ILE A 131 8.90 6.83 11.53
CA ILE A 131 8.38 8.09 10.96
C ILE A 131 6.97 7.85 10.45
N HIS A 132 5.99 8.33 11.21
CA HIS A 132 4.60 8.29 10.76
C HIS A 132 3.95 9.65 10.93
N ALA A 133 3.00 9.94 10.04
CA ALA A 133 2.13 11.10 10.13
C ALA A 133 0.67 10.63 10.04
N PHE A 134 -0.16 11.13 10.93
CA PHE A 134 -1.61 10.96 10.86
C PHE A 134 -2.26 12.31 10.66
N VAL A 135 -3.09 12.42 9.63
CA VAL A 135 -3.83 13.63 9.30
C VAL A 135 -5.32 13.32 9.24
N ALA A 136 -6.11 14.09 9.99
CA ALA A 136 -7.56 14.02 9.95
C ALA A 136 -8.12 15.40 9.61
N VAL A 137 -9.10 15.45 8.69
CA VAL A 137 -9.81 16.65 8.28
C VAL A 137 -11.29 16.46 8.52
N GLY A 138 -11.90 17.33 9.32
CA GLY A 138 -13.32 17.25 9.64
C GLY A 138 -13.65 17.92 10.98
N SER A 139 -14.91 17.76 11.40
CA SER A 139 -15.38 18.23 12.71
C SER A 139 -15.13 17.13 13.75
N VAL A 140 -13.89 17.01 14.21
CA VAL A 140 -13.44 15.98 15.16
C VAL A 140 -12.63 16.61 16.28
N GLU A 141 -12.86 16.15 17.52
CA GLU A 141 -12.11 16.60 18.69
C GLU A 141 -10.66 16.06 18.68
N LYS A 142 -9.72 16.89 19.11
CA LYS A 142 -8.29 16.52 19.17
C LYS A 142 -8.01 15.26 19.99
N ALA A 143 -8.80 15.03 21.05
CA ALA A 143 -8.67 13.82 21.87
C ALA A 143 -8.93 12.55 21.06
N ILE A 144 -9.95 12.56 20.21
CA ILE A 144 -10.29 11.43 19.33
C ILE A 144 -9.18 11.21 18.30
N ILE A 145 -8.65 12.29 17.70
CA ILE A 145 -7.53 12.19 16.76
C ILE A 145 -6.32 11.50 17.40
N ASN A 146 -5.97 11.89 18.63
CA ASN A 146 -4.85 11.28 19.36
C ASN A 146 -5.10 9.80 19.65
N GLN A 147 -6.30 9.43 20.09
CA GLN A 147 -6.70 8.03 20.32
C GLN A 147 -6.57 7.18 19.04
N LEU A 148 -7.07 7.67 17.92
CA LEU A 148 -6.97 6.98 16.63
C LEU A 148 -5.52 6.84 16.15
N ALA A 149 -4.69 7.87 16.36
CA ALA A 149 -3.27 7.82 16.03
C ALA A 149 -2.52 6.77 16.88
N GLU A 150 -2.84 6.65 18.18
CA GLU A 150 -2.26 5.64 19.06
C GLU A 150 -2.61 4.20 18.62
N ALA A 151 -3.79 3.98 18.05
CA ALA A 151 -4.20 2.68 17.52
C ALA A 151 -3.36 2.24 16.29
N LEU A 152 -2.63 3.13 15.64
CA LEU A 152 -1.77 2.83 14.48
C LEU A 152 -0.30 2.53 14.85
N ASN A 153 0.02 2.40 16.13
CA ASN A 153 1.35 1.95 16.56
C ASN A 153 1.46 0.42 16.42
N PHE A 154 2.26 -0.06 15.45
CA PHE A 154 2.54 -1.47 15.19
C PHE A 154 4.03 -1.77 15.24
#